data_462e97efe8f1b471d11399f4093116b3
#
_entry.id   462e97efe8f1b471d11399f4093116b3
#
_cell.length_a   1.000
_cell.length_b   1.000
_cell.length_c   1.000
_cell.angle_alpha   90.00
_cell.angle_beta   90.00
_cell.angle_gamma   90.00
#
_symmetry.space_group_name_H-M   'P 1'
#
loop_
_entity.id
_entity.type
_entity.pdbx_description
1 polymer ?
#
loop_
_entity_poly.entity_id
_entity_poly.type
_entity_poly.pdbx_seq_one_letter_code
_entity_poly.pdbx_strand_id
1 'polypeptide(L)'
;MNSGDRQRPPLSPQEGWLSDGRQVLHFQPCRYDRCSQVLEVTLGEVMPSGEPPLLKHRRELMREEAIKLWAQKRQEGWRACPPQWIPQKPLRD
;
A
#
# COMPACT_ATOMS: atom_id res chain seq x y z
N MET A 1 11.11 -20.59 12.86
CA MET A 1 10.10 -19.68 12.35
C MET A 1 10.26 -18.30 12.89
N ASN A 2 10.33 -17.35 12.05
CA ASN A 2 10.59 -16.00 12.47
C ASN A 2 9.30 -15.19 12.47
N SER A 3 8.82 -14.85 13.66
CA SER A 3 7.56 -14.13 13.77
C SER A 3 7.67 -12.69 13.26
N GLY A 4 8.87 -12.17 13.14
CA GLY A 4 9.03 -10.81 12.63
C GLY A 4 8.57 -10.65 11.20
N ASP A 5 8.58 -11.74 10.43
CA ASP A 5 8.15 -11.66 9.03
C ASP A 5 6.68 -11.34 8.91
N ARG A 6 5.89 -11.70 9.91
CA ARG A 6 4.46 -11.46 9.86
C ARG A 6 4.09 -10.00 10.06
N GLN A 7 5.03 -9.22 10.55
CA GLN A 7 4.77 -7.80 10.81
C GLN A 7 5.19 -6.92 9.66
N ARG A 8 5.73 -7.53 8.62
CA ARG A 8 6.13 -6.77 7.45
C ARG A 8 4.99 -6.71 6.46
N PRO A 9 4.87 -5.61 5.73
CA PRO A 9 3.83 -5.53 4.72
C PRO A 9 4.12 -6.52 3.61
N PRO A 10 3.08 -7.14 3.05
CA PRO A 10 3.27 -7.91 1.83
C PRO A 10 3.68 -6.95 0.73
N LEU A 11 4.63 -7.36 -0.06
CA LEU A 11 5.17 -6.48 -1.10
C LEU A 11 4.68 -6.86 -2.49
N SER A 12 3.67 -7.71 -2.58
CA SER A 12 3.08 -8.00 -3.85
C SER A 12 1.87 -7.09 -4.08
N PRO A 13 1.61 -6.71 -5.31
CA PRO A 13 0.47 -5.83 -5.58
C PRO A 13 -0.86 -6.40 -5.14
N GLN A 14 -0.97 -7.74 -5.08
CA GLN A 14 -2.23 -8.35 -4.68
C GLN A 14 -2.48 -8.30 -3.19
N GLU A 15 -1.42 -8.08 -2.41
CA GLU A 15 -1.54 -8.19 -0.96
C GLU A 15 -1.23 -6.91 -0.22
N GLY A 16 -0.80 -5.89 -0.90
CA GLY A 16 -0.36 -4.65 -0.27
C GLY A 16 -1.49 -3.64 -0.10
N TRP A 17 -2.64 -4.06 0.37
CA TRP A 17 -3.82 -3.23 0.47
C TRP A 17 -4.29 -3.12 1.91
N LEU A 18 -4.52 -1.90 2.38
CA LEU A 18 -5.08 -1.64 3.69
C LEU A 18 -6.25 -0.68 3.56
N SER A 19 -7.25 -0.85 4.43
CA SER A 19 -8.40 0.04 4.42
C SER A 19 -8.96 0.19 5.83
N ASP A 20 -9.51 1.36 6.11
CA ASP A 20 -10.27 1.59 7.33
C ASP A 20 -11.77 1.69 7.04
N GLY A 21 -12.18 1.36 5.82
CA GLY A 21 -13.57 1.46 5.40
C GLY A 21 -13.90 2.77 4.72
N ARG A 22 -13.07 3.78 4.87
CA ARG A 22 -13.28 5.09 4.26
C ARG A 22 -12.17 5.43 3.29
N GLN A 23 -10.98 4.98 3.57
CA GLN A 23 -9.82 5.20 2.73
C GLN A 23 -9.13 3.88 2.48
N VAL A 24 -8.37 3.83 1.41
CA VAL A 24 -7.62 2.64 1.01
C VAL A 24 -6.20 3.06 0.69
N LEU A 25 -5.24 2.29 1.19
CA LEU A 25 -3.85 2.47 0.83
C LEU A 25 -3.38 1.25 0.06
N HIS A 26 -2.68 1.50 -1.03
CA HIS A 26 -2.08 0.43 -1.80
C HIS A 26 -0.58 0.64 -1.86
N PHE A 27 0.17 -0.36 -1.44
CA PHE A 27 1.63 -0.36 -1.43
C PHE A 27 2.11 -1.24 -2.57
N GLN A 28 2.87 -0.66 -3.48
CA GLN A 28 3.32 -1.38 -4.66
C GLN A 28 4.82 -1.17 -4.86
N PRO A 29 5.60 -2.25 -4.91
CA PRO A 29 7.02 -2.09 -5.24
C PRO A 29 7.17 -1.48 -6.63
N CYS A 30 8.04 -0.51 -6.78
CA CYS A 30 8.21 0.11 -8.07
C CYS A 30 9.62 0.02 -8.61
N ARG A 31 10.63 0.12 -7.78
CA ARG A 31 12.01 0.01 -8.28
C ARG A 31 12.97 -0.12 -7.12
N TYR A 32 14.23 -0.33 -7.45
CA TYR A 32 15.31 -0.30 -6.47
C TYR A 32 16.13 0.95 -6.71
N ASP A 33 16.55 1.55 -5.61
CA ASP A 33 17.41 2.70 -5.61
C ASP A 33 18.57 2.40 -4.67
N ARG A 34 19.76 2.13 -5.23
CA ARG A 34 20.95 1.81 -4.45
C ARG A 34 20.68 0.64 -3.50
N CYS A 35 20.16 -0.44 -4.05
CA CYS A 35 19.89 -1.65 -3.27
C CYS A 35 18.76 -1.51 -2.27
N SER A 36 18.06 -0.40 -2.26
CA SER A 36 16.88 -0.22 -1.43
C SER A 36 15.65 -0.24 -2.30
N GLN A 37 14.63 -0.94 -1.83
CA GLN A 37 13.39 -1.01 -2.57
C GLN A 37 12.56 0.26 -2.33
N VAL A 38 12.05 0.81 -3.41
CA VAL A 38 11.15 1.96 -3.36
C VAL A 38 9.75 1.46 -3.66
N LEU A 39 8.80 1.87 -2.85
CA LEU A 39 7.41 1.51 -3.05
C LEU A 39 6.60 2.75 -3.38
N GLU A 40 5.63 2.57 -4.25
CA GLU A 40 4.66 3.62 -4.53
C GLU A 40 3.44 3.36 -3.66
N VAL A 41 3.04 4.36 -2.89
CA VAL A 41 1.90 4.26 -2.00
C VAL A 41 0.80 5.16 -2.53
N THR A 42 -0.33 4.57 -2.87
CA THR A 42 -1.47 5.28 -3.43
C THR A 42 -2.59 5.34 -2.40
N LEU A 43 -3.14 6.52 -2.20
CA LEU A 43 -4.28 6.72 -1.32
C LEU A 43 -5.54 6.87 -2.15
N GLY A 44 -6.55 6.08 -1.84
CA GLY A 44 -7.86 6.20 -2.45
C GLY A 44 -8.92 6.43 -1.42
N GLU A 45 -10.02 7.02 -1.83
CA GLU A 45 -11.16 7.28 -0.96
C GLU A 45 -12.34 6.46 -1.44
N VAL A 46 -12.94 5.71 -0.51
CA VAL A 46 -14.08 4.86 -0.83
C VAL A 46 -15.27 5.73 -1.20
N MET A 47 -15.90 5.41 -2.31
CA MET A 47 -17.06 6.18 -2.78
C MET A 47 -18.32 5.55 -2.24
N PRO A 48 -19.27 6.36 -1.76
CA PRO A 48 -20.48 5.81 -1.11
C PRO A 48 -21.40 5.04 -2.03
N SER A 49 -21.36 5.30 -3.32
CA SER A 49 -22.29 4.64 -4.23
C SER A 49 -21.76 3.35 -4.84
N GLY A 50 -20.65 2.83 -4.30
CA GLY A 50 -20.08 1.58 -4.80
C GLY A 50 -19.21 1.73 -6.01
N GLU A 51 -18.96 2.95 -6.43
CA GLU A 51 -18.02 3.21 -7.51
C GLU A 51 -16.60 2.89 -7.06
N PRO A 52 -15.68 2.68 -8.02
CA PRO A 52 -14.31 2.47 -7.64
C PRO A 52 -13.77 3.64 -6.81
N PRO A 53 -12.85 3.37 -5.89
CA PRO A 53 -12.34 4.45 -5.05
C PRO A 53 -11.73 5.58 -5.86
N LEU A 54 -11.89 6.79 -5.36
CA LEU A 54 -11.29 7.97 -5.96
C LEU A 54 -9.85 8.06 -5.51
N LEU A 55 -8.93 8.00 -6.46
CA LEU A 55 -7.52 8.06 -6.13
C LEU A 55 -7.13 9.50 -5.82
N LYS A 56 -6.56 9.71 -4.63
CA LYS A 56 -6.29 11.05 -4.13
C LYS A 56 -4.87 11.49 -4.45
N HIS A 57 -3.90 10.66 -4.15
CA HIS A 57 -2.53 10.98 -4.47
C HIS A 57 -1.65 9.76 -4.31
N ARG A 58 -0.47 9.85 -4.86
CA ARG A 58 0.55 8.82 -4.78
C ARG A 58 1.84 9.45 -4.34
N ARG A 59 2.65 8.67 -3.66
CA ARG A 59 3.99 9.11 -3.29
C ARG A 59 4.89 7.89 -3.23
N GLU A 60 6.18 8.15 -3.30
CA GLU A 60 7.16 7.09 -3.20
C GLU A 60 7.78 7.09 -1.83
N LEU A 61 7.94 5.92 -1.28
CA LEU A 61 8.58 5.73 0.01
C LEU A 61 9.64 4.66 -0.11
N MET A 62 10.73 4.84 0.63
CA MET A 62 11.68 3.76 0.78
C MET A 62 11.04 2.64 1.60
N ARG A 63 11.56 1.43 1.40
CA ARG A 63 10.98 0.25 2.03
C ARG A 63 10.79 0.42 3.54
N GLU A 64 11.79 0.98 4.22
CA GLU A 64 11.68 1.13 5.67
C GLU A 64 10.57 2.07 6.06
N GLU A 65 10.41 3.14 5.31
CA GLU A 65 9.33 4.08 5.56
C GLU A 65 7.97 3.44 5.29
N ALA A 66 7.91 2.64 4.24
CA ALA A 66 6.66 1.95 3.90
C ALA A 66 6.29 0.96 5.00
N ILE A 67 7.27 0.25 5.54
CA ILE A 67 7.01 -0.69 6.62
C ILE A 67 6.48 0.04 7.85
N LYS A 68 7.07 1.19 8.18
CA LYS A 68 6.60 1.97 9.31
C LYS A 68 5.18 2.47 9.10
N LEU A 69 4.88 2.92 7.89
CA LEU A 69 3.54 3.40 7.60
C LEU A 69 2.53 2.26 7.70
N TRP A 70 2.88 1.10 7.15
CA TRP A 70 2.01 -0.07 7.23
C TRP A 70 1.71 -0.42 8.69
N ALA A 71 2.76 -0.50 9.52
CA ALA A 71 2.59 -0.86 10.92
C ALA A 71 1.74 0.18 11.66
N GLN A 72 1.96 1.46 11.36
CA GLN A 72 1.21 2.52 11.99
C GLN A 72 -0.28 2.41 11.65
N LYS A 73 -0.59 2.18 10.39
CA LYS A 73 -1.99 2.07 9.98
C LYS A 73 -2.66 0.84 10.59
N ARG A 74 -1.91 -0.26 10.69
CA ARG A 74 -2.46 -1.45 11.35
C ARG A 74 -2.80 -1.16 12.81
N GLN A 75 -1.95 -0.41 13.48
CA GLN A 75 -2.24 -0.04 14.87
C GLN A 75 -3.44 0.87 14.98
N GLU A 76 -3.70 1.67 13.95
CA GLU A 76 -4.87 2.54 13.93
C GLU A 76 -6.16 1.80 13.56
N GLY A 77 -6.06 0.51 13.31
CA GLY A 77 -7.25 -0.28 13.02
C GLY A 77 -7.48 -0.58 11.56
N TRP A 78 -6.62 -0.14 10.68
CA TRP A 78 -6.74 -0.47 9.25
C TRP A 78 -6.52 -1.95 9.06
N ARG A 79 -7.24 -2.54 8.13
CA ARG A 79 -7.19 -3.97 7.89
C ARG A 79 -6.77 -4.26 6.46
N ALA A 80 -6.08 -5.38 6.29
CA ALA A 80 -5.76 -5.87 4.96
C ALA A 80 -7.06 -6.15 4.21
N CYS A 81 -7.08 -5.82 2.94
CA CYS A 81 -8.28 -5.99 2.13
C CYS A 81 -7.88 -6.45 0.74
N PRO A 82 -8.86 -6.94 -0.05
CA PRO A 82 -8.58 -7.29 -1.44
C PRO A 82 -8.30 -6.04 -2.27
N PRO A 83 -7.74 -6.22 -3.45
CA PRO A 83 -7.52 -5.09 -4.35
C PRO A 83 -8.80 -4.32 -4.60
N GLN A 84 -8.69 -3.00 -4.54
CA GLN A 84 -9.83 -2.11 -4.70
C GLN A 84 -9.87 -1.45 -6.06
N TRP A 85 -8.78 -1.52 -6.80
CA TRP A 85 -8.70 -1.03 -8.18
C TRP A 85 -7.59 -1.80 -8.87
N ILE A 86 -7.49 -1.62 -10.18
CA ILE A 86 -6.42 -2.25 -10.94
C ILE A 86 -5.20 -1.36 -10.82
N PRO A 87 -4.12 -1.82 -10.18
CA PRO A 87 -2.95 -0.97 -10.02
C PRO A 87 -2.32 -0.65 -11.36
N GLN A 88 -1.95 0.60 -11.53
CA GLN A 88 -1.22 1.01 -12.70
C GLN A 88 0.24 0.69 -12.51
N LYS A 89 0.89 0.34 -13.60
CA LYS A 89 2.32 0.12 -13.53
C LYS A 89 3.01 1.43 -13.19
N PRO A 90 4.07 1.39 -12.36
CA PRO A 90 4.81 2.60 -12.07
C PRO A 90 5.36 3.21 -13.35
N LEU A 91 5.41 4.52 -13.39
CA LEU A 91 5.99 5.21 -14.53
C LEU A 91 7.49 4.97 -14.56
N ARG A 92 7.95 4.52 -15.72
CA ARG A 92 9.36 4.29 -15.88
C ARG A 92 9.63 4.16 -17.35
N ASP A 93 10.82 4.39 -17.65
CA ASP A 93 11.18 4.26 -19.03
C ASP A 93 11.57 2.93 -19.45
#